data_304ce7206b1733c290a652b2fc4753c6
#
_entry.id   304ce7206b1733c290a652b2fc4753c6
#
_cell.length_a   1.000
_cell.length_b   1.000
_cell.length_c   1.000
_cell.angle_alpha   90.00
_cell.angle_beta   90.00
_cell.angle_gamma   90.00
#
_symmetry.space_group_name_H-M   'P 1'
#
loop_
_entity.id
_entity.type
_entity.pdbx_description
1 polymer ?
#
loop_
_entity_poly.entity_id
_entity_poly.type
_entity_poly.pdbx_seq_one_letter_code
_entity_poly.pdbx_strand_id
1 'polypeptide(L)'
;MDIFNRVKLLVGNQTMDQIQSKRVIIFGVGGVGSWCAESLVRSGIKYLTIVDCDRVAESNVNRQLMATTKTISMVKVDVLKQRLLDINPDAQITAMQEVYTQETNHLFHLENYDYIVDCIDSLRDKCALLLNATNGLWGIKDGEKPQQELPVEGKVFSSMGAALKIDPTAIKVSEFWKVRGCPLGAVLRKKMKRAKQKPGKKIQCVYSEEVLPNLGEDNEKTSPTSYVKNDADMASDELNAKKKQVNGTLAHITAIFGFTLAGLILQDIYKR
;
A
#
# COMPACT_ATOMS: atom_id res chain seq x y z
N MET A 1 -21.43 -0.31 -23.80
CA MET A 1 -20.77 1.04 -23.77
C MET A 1 -19.32 0.81 -23.40
N ASP A 2 -18.36 1.29 -24.21
CA ASP A 2 -16.92 1.10 -23.91
C ASP A 2 -16.46 2.18 -22.92
N ILE A 3 -16.45 1.85 -21.63
CA ILE A 3 -16.02 2.78 -20.57
C ILE A 3 -14.54 3.16 -20.65
N PHE A 4 -13.72 2.41 -21.41
CA PHE A 4 -12.29 2.64 -21.60
C PHE A 4 -11.92 3.30 -22.93
N ASN A 5 -12.90 3.79 -23.70
CA ASN A 5 -12.62 4.38 -25.01
C ASN A 5 -11.55 5.48 -24.95
N ARG A 6 -11.61 6.37 -23.97
CA ARG A 6 -10.61 7.44 -23.82
C ARG A 6 -9.22 6.93 -23.44
N VAL A 7 -9.15 5.83 -22.67
CA VAL A 7 -7.88 5.17 -22.37
C VAL A 7 -7.30 4.57 -23.65
N LYS A 8 -8.11 3.82 -24.42
CA LYS A 8 -7.70 3.22 -25.69
C LYS A 8 -7.22 4.25 -26.72
N LEU A 9 -7.87 5.40 -26.79
CA LEU A 9 -7.43 6.49 -27.67
C LEU A 9 -6.03 7.00 -27.32
N LEU A 10 -5.67 7.00 -26.04
CA LEU A 10 -4.36 7.46 -25.58
C LEU A 10 -3.27 6.40 -25.74
N VAL A 11 -3.55 5.16 -25.31
CA VAL A 11 -2.52 4.12 -25.19
C VAL A 11 -2.52 3.10 -26.33
N GLY A 12 -3.57 3.07 -27.16
CA GLY A 12 -3.79 2.07 -28.20
C GLY A 12 -4.37 0.76 -27.67
N ASN A 13 -4.91 -0.06 -28.58
CA ASN A 13 -5.57 -1.32 -28.22
C ASN A 13 -4.58 -2.32 -27.63
N GLN A 14 -3.40 -2.47 -28.20
CA GLN A 14 -2.38 -3.41 -27.73
C GLN A 14 -1.97 -3.14 -26.27
N THR A 15 -1.71 -1.89 -25.93
CA THR A 15 -1.38 -1.51 -24.54
C THR A 15 -2.59 -1.71 -23.61
N MET A 16 -3.80 -1.43 -24.12
CA MET A 16 -5.02 -1.67 -23.33
C MET A 16 -5.20 -3.15 -23.00
N ASP A 17 -4.95 -4.06 -23.94
CA ASP A 17 -4.99 -5.51 -23.69
C ASP A 17 -3.95 -5.92 -22.66
N GLN A 18 -2.75 -5.33 -22.70
CA GLN A 18 -1.71 -5.53 -21.69
C GLN A 18 -2.18 -5.04 -20.31
N ILE A 19 -2.78 -3.84 -20.21
CA ILE A 19 -3.32 -3.29 -18.96
C ILE A 19 -4.36 -4.26 -18.38
N GLN A 20 -5.29 -4.73 -19.20
CA GLN A 20 -6.37 -5.63 -18.76
C GLN A 20 -5.87 -7.01 -18.32
N SER A 21 -4.73 -7.47 -18.84
CA SER A 21 -4.16 -8.77 -18.49
C SER A 21 -3.36 -8.76 -17.18
N LYS A 22 -2.96 -7.59 -16.68
CA LYS A 22 -2.08 -7.48 -15.51
C LYS A 22 -2.81 -7.77 -14.20
N ARG A 23 -2.09 -8.47 -13.32
CA ARG A 23 -2.53 -8.83 -11.96
C ARG A 23 -1.82 -7.95 -10.96
N VAL A 24 -2.59 -7.20 -10.18
CA VAL A 24 -2.07 -6.25 -9.18
C VAL A 24 -2.55 -6.64 -7.79
N ILE A 25 -1.68 -6.56 -6.79
CA ILE A 25 -2.06 -6.65 -5.38
C ILE A 25 -1.66 -5.38 -4.65
N ILE A 26 -2.57 -4.85 -3.83
CA ILE A 26 -2.37 -3.65 -3.02
C ILE A 26 -2.52 -4.02 -1.55
N PHE A 27 -1.47 -3.78 -0.77
CA PHE A 27 -1.46 -3.94 0.68
C PHE A 27 -1.68 -2.60 1.36
N GLY A 28 -2.75 -2.51 2.15
CA GLY A 28 -3.23 -1.29 2.79
C GLY A 28 -4.11 -0.47 1.84
N VAL A 29 -5.42 -0.42 2.09
CA VAL A 29 -6.38 0.40 1.34
C VAL A 29 -6.85 1.62 2.13
N GLY A 30 -5.94 2.20 2.90
CA GLY A 30 -6.14 3.48 3.58
C GLY A 30 -6.16 4.69 2.63
N GLY A 31 -5.63 5.82 3.11
CA GLY A 31 -5.62 7.09 2.36
C GLY A 31 -4.86 7.05 1.04
N VAL A 32 -3.87 6.19 0.87
CA VAL A 32 -3.10 6.08 -0.38
C VAL A 32 -3.61 4.94 -1.25
N GLY A 33 -3.70 3.73 -0.68
CA GLY A 33 -4.01 2.53 -1.46
C GLY A 33 -5.41 2.54 -2.06
N SER A 34 -6.39 3.16 -1.40
CA SER A 34 -7.76 3.26 -1.94
C SER A 34 -7.83 4.09 -3.23
N TRP A 35 -7.11 5.21 -3.28
CA TRP A 35 -7.02 6.04 -4.49
C TRP A 35 -6.19 5.37 -5.60
N CYS A 36 -5.14 4.62 -5.21
CA CYS A 36 -4.39 3.80 -6.17
C CYS A 36 -5.29 2.75 -6.81
N ALA A 37 -6.07 2.00 -6.01
CA ALA A 37 -7.00 1.00 -6.49
C ALA A 37 -8.03 1.57 -7.47
N GLU A 38 -8.67 2.68 -7.12
CA GLU A 38 -9.65 3.33 -8.00
C GLU A 38 -9.02 3.80 -9.31
N SER A 39 -7.85 4.41 -9.27
CA SER A 39 -7.13 4.86 -10.46
C SER A 39 -6.79 3.71 -11.41
N LEU A 40 -6.33 2.58 -10.87
CA LEU A 40 -6.01 1.38 -11.65
C LEU A 40 -7.26 0.79 -12.33
N VAL A 41 -8.36 0.65 -11.59
CA VAL A 41 -9.62 0.11 -12.15
C VAL A 41 -10.20 1.05 -13.22
N ARG A 42 -10.17 2.36 -12.99
CA ARG A 42 -10.60 3.38 -13.99
C ARG A 42 -9.72 3.38 -15.24
N SER A 43 -8.50 2.92 -15.12
CA SER A 43 -7.54 2.82 -16.25
C SER A 43 -7.57 1.45 -16.94
N GLY A 44 -8.39 0.50 -16.46
CA GLY A 44 -8.62 -0.78 -17.14
C GLY A 44 -7.96 -2.00 -16.49
N ILE A 45 -7.26 -1.88 -15.36
CA ILE A 45 -6.81 -3.05 -14.61
C ILE A 45 -8.03 -3.90 -14.23
N LYS A 46 -8.02 -5.14 -14.68
CA LYS A 46 -9.12 -6.07 -14.48
C LYS A 46 -8.92 -6.98 -13.28
N TYR A 47 -7.69 -7.41 -13.02
CA TYR A 47 -7.37 -8.35 -11.94
C TYR A 47 -6.69 -7.61 -10.80
N LEU A 48 -7.44 -7.33 -9.73
CA LEU A 48 -6.96 -6.57 -8.57
C LEU A 48 -7.27 -7.30 -7.27
N THR A 49 -6.24 -7.52 -6.45
CA THR A 49 -6.40 -7.95 -5.06
C THR A 49 -6.13 -6.77 -4.13
N ILE A 50 -7.02 -6.55 -3.18
CA ILE A 50 -6.92 -5.51 -2.16
C ILE A 50 -6.91 -6.15 -0.78
N VAL A 51 -5.92 -5.74 0.04
CA VAL A 51 -5.66 -6.32 1.36
C VAL A 51 -5.66 -5.22 2.42
N ASP A 52 -6.51 -5.34 3.42
CA ASP A 52 -6.56 -4.47 4.60
C ASP A 52 -7.40 -5.14 5.67
N CYS A 53 -6.95 -5.14 6.91
CA CYS A 53 -7.66 -5.82 8.01
C CYS A 53 -8.71 -4.95 8.69
N ASP A 54 -8.69 -3.64 8.47
CA ASP A 54 -9.42 -2.66 9.25
C ASP A 54 -10.88 -2.53 8.82
N ARG A 55 -11.64 -1.91 9.73
CA ARG A 55 -12.96 -1.33 9.44
C ARG A 55 -12.83 0.18 9.27
N VAL A 56 -13.79 0.76 8.59
CA VAL A 56 -13.89 2.22 8.42
C VAL A 56 -14.14 2.88 9.78
N ALA A 57 -13.25 3.80 10.17
CA ALA A 57 -13.43 4.65 11.34
C ALA A 57 -13.84 6.06 10.92
N GLU A 58 -14.46 6.82 11.83
CA GLU A 58 -14.87 8.21 11.58
C GLU A 58 -13.67 9.08 11.16
N SER A 59 -12.52 8.93 11.81
CA SER A 59 -11.27 9.63 11.50
C SER A 59 -10.68 9.29 10.12
N ASN A 60 -11.22 8.29 9.41
CA ASN A 60 -10.80 7.95 8.05
C ASN A 60 -11.52 8.78 6.97
N VAL A 61 -12.70 9.34 7.29
CA VAL A 61 -13.58 10.03 6.33
C VAL A 61 -12.88 11.18 5.61
N ASN A 62 -11.95 11.85 6.28
CA ASN A 62 -11.25 13.00 5.72
C ASN A 62 -10.30 12.66 4.54
N ARG A 63 -9.90 11.37 4.34
CA ARG A 63 -8.84 11.03 3.37
C ARG A 63 -8.93 9.67 2.69
N GLN A 64 -9.71 8.72 3.22
CA GLN A 64 -9.85 7.39 2.62
C GLN A 64 -11.07 7.36 1.69
N LEU A 65 -10.86 6.92 0.45
CA LEU A 65 -11.86 7.00 -0.61
C LEU A 65 -13.20 6.34 -0.28
N MET A 66 -13.15 5.15 0.35
CA MET A 66 -14.34 4.38 0.69
C MET A 66 -15.01 4.87 1.99
N ALA A 67 -14.31 5.69 2.77
CA ALA A 67 -14.79 6.14 4.07
C ALA A 67 -15.77 7.32 3.91
N THR A 68 -17.00 7.09 4.30
CA THR A 68 -18.08 8.09 4.37
C THR A 68 -18.83 7.92 5.68
N THR A 69 -19.66 8.87 6.06
CA THR A 69 -20.52 8.75 7.25
C THR A 69 -21.48 7.53 7.18
N LYS A 70 -21.74 7.01 5.96
CA LYS A 70 -22.60 5.83 5.75
C LYS A 70 -21.86 4.51 5.82
N THR A 71 -20.52 4.52 5.75
CA THR A 71 -19.71 3.31 5.72
C THR A 71 -18.92 3.04 6.99
N ILE A 72 -19.06 3.90 8.01
CA ILE A 72 -18.44 3.72 9.33
C ILE A 72 -18.76 2.33 9.89
N SER A 73 -17.77 1.66 10.47
CA SER A 73 -17.80 0.29 11.01
C SER A 73 -17.87 -0.84 9.97
N MET A 74 -18.03 -0.54 8.68
CA MET A 74 -17.97 -1.55 7.61
C MET A 74 -16.51 -1.96 7.32
N VAL A 75 -16.30 -3.16 6.80
CA VAL A 75 -14.98 -3.67 6.41
C VAL A 75 -14.45 -2.87 5.22
N LYS A 76 -13.23 -2.30 5.34
CA LYS A 76 -12.68 -1.40 4.32
C LYS A 76 -12.60 -2.03 2.94
N VAL A 77 -12.08 -3.26 2.85
CA VAL A 77 -11.90 -3.94 1.57
C VAL A 77 -13.21 -4.28 0.89
N ASP A 78 -14.28 -4.58 1.65
CA ASP A 78 -15.59 -4.88 1.09
C ASP A 78 -16.26 -3.63 0.51
N VAL A 79 -16.21 -2.51 1.26
CA VAL A 79 -16.75 -1.24 0.78
C VAL A 79 -16.01 -0.76 -0.46
N LEU A 80 -14.67 -0.86 -0.45
CA LEU A 80 -13.88 -0.46 -1.61
C LEU A 80 -14.16 -1.37 -2.81
N LYS A 81 -14.25 -2.70 -2.62
CA LYS A 81 -14.59 -3.65 -3.69
C LYS A 81 -15.91 -3.29 -4.36
N GLN A 82 -16.96 -3.03 -3.58
CA GLN A 82 -18.26 -2.65 -4.13
C GLN A 82 -18.13 -1.39 -4.99
N ARG A 83 -17.47 -0.36 -4.50
CA ARG A 83 -17.23 0.89 -5.24
C ARG A 83 -16.46 0.66 -6.54
N LEU A 84 -15.45 -0.22 -6.53
CA LEU A 84 -14.67 -0.54 -7.73
C LEU A 84 -15.49 -1.30 -8.77
N LEU A 85 -16.39 -2.19 -8.33
CA LEU A 85 -17.31 -2.91 -9.21
C LEU A 85 -18.39 -2.00 -9.80
N ASP A 86 -18.81 -0.95 -9.08
CA ASP A 86 -19.72 0.07 -9.62
C ASP A 86 -19.05 0.88 -10.76
N ILE A 87 -17.71 0.98 -10.77
CA ILE A 87 -16.92 1.62 -11.83
C ILE A 87 -16.72 0.69 -13.02
N ASN A 88 -16.29 -0.54 -12.74
CA ASN A 88 -16.03 -1.57 -13.75
C ASN A 88 -16.62 -2.91 -13.29
N PRO A 89 -17.86 -3.24 -13.71
CA PRO A 89 -18.51 -4.48 -13.33
C PRO A 89 -17.79 -5.75 -13.80
N ASP A 90 -16.97 -5.65 -14.86
CA ASP A 90 -16.20 -6.77 -15.42
C ASP A 90 -14.86 -6.99 -14.69
N ALA A 91 -14.51 -6.13 -13.72
CA ALA A 91 -13.29 -6.30 -12.94
C ALA A 91 -13.39 -7.49 -11.98
N GLN A 92 -12.30 -8.23 -11.85
CA GLN A 92 -12.16 -9.32 -10.89
C GLN A 92 -11.42 -8.79 -9.66
N ILE A 93 -12.21 -8.37 -8.66
CA ILE A 93 -11.70 -7.79 -7.42
C ILE A 93 -11.73 -8.83 -6.31
N THR A 94 -10.56 -9.22 -5.82
CA THR A 94 -10.42 -10.05 -4.62
C THR A 94 -10.21 -9.13 -3.42
N ALA A 95 -11.11 -9.18 -2.45
CA ALA A 95 -11.00 -8.45 -1.18
C ALA A 95 -10.56 -9.42 -0.09
N MET A 96 -9.46 -9.09 0.61
CA MET A 96 -8.91 -9.89 1.70
C MET A 96 -8.86 -9.03 2.97
N GLN A 97 -9.70 -9.36 3.96
CA GLN A 97 -9.65 -8.75 5.29
C GLN A 97 -8.55 -9.41 6.12
N GLU A 98 -7.30 -9.13 5.76
CA GLU A 98 -6.13 -9.79 6.34
C GLU A 98 -5.02 -8.80 6.64
N VAL A 99 -4.10 -9.20 7.54
CA VAL A 99 -2.87 -8.46 7.81
C VAL A 99 -1.71 -9.17 7.13
N TYR A 100 -0.86 -8.41 6.45
CA TYR A 100 0.42 -8.94 5.98
C TYR A 100 1.43 -8.95 7.13
N THR A 101 1.83 -10.12 7.56
CA THR A 101 2.90 -10.35 8.54
C THR A 101 3.86 -11.41 8.04
N GLN A 102 4.89 -11.72 8.79
CA GLN A 102 5.78 -12.84 8.47
C GLN A 102 5.04 -14.19 8.52
N GLU A 103 4.06 -14.32 9.41
CA GLU A 103 3.27 -15.54 9.61
C GLU A 103 2.20 -15.74 8.53
N THR A 104 1.60 -14.65 8.05
CA THR A 104 0.50 -14.68 7.07
C THR A 104 0.97 -14.53 5.62
N ASN A 105 2.25 -14.28 5.39
CA ASN A 105 2.80 -13.97 4.06
C ASN A 105 2.45 -15.02 2.99
N HIS A 106 2.34 -16.30 3.39
CA HIS A 106 2.03 -17.42 2.53
C HIS A 106 0.62 -17.39 1.93
N LEU A 107 -0.30 -16.63 2.53
CA LEU A 107 -1.69 -16.52 2.07
C LEU A 107 -1.82 -15.69 0.79
N PHE A 108 -0.84 -14.86 0.49
CA PHE A 108 -0.95 -13.85 -0.56
C PHE A 108 -0.40 -14.26 -1.91
N HIS A 109 0.35 -15.35 -2.01
CA HIS A 109 0.86 -15.89 -3.28
C HIS A 109 1.45 -14.82 -4.21
N LEU A 110 2.44 -14.07 -3.69
CA LEU A 110 3.02 -12.90 -4.37
C LEU A 110 3.58 -13.21 -5.77
N GLU A 111 3.92 -14.48 -6.03
CA GLU A 111 4.37 -14.98 -7.33
C GLU A 111 3.36 -14.82 -8.46
N ASN A 112 2.08 -14.71 -8.09
CA ASN A 112 0.98 -14.64 -9.05
C ASN A 112 0.70 -13.21 -9.54
N TYR A 113 1.48 -12.21 -9.11
CA TYR A 113 1.20 -10.80 -9.42
C TYR A 113 2.32 -10.17 -10.25
N ASP A 114 1.94 -9.40 -11.28
CA ASP A 114 2.84 -8.57 -12.05
C ASP A 114 3.31 -7.33 -11.28
N TYR A 115 2.44 -6.83 -10.38
CA TYR A 115 2.69 -5.62 -9.59
C TYR A 115 2.24 -5.79 -8.15
N ILE A 116 3.13 -5.44 -7.24
CA ILE A 116 2.90 -5.45 -5.79
C ILE A 116 3.00 -4.00 -5.31
N VAL A 117 1.93 -3.49 -4.71
CA VAL A 117 1.83 -2.12 -4.21
C VAL A 117 1.76 -2.13 -2.69
N ASP A 118 2.74 -1.51 -2.08
CA ASP A 118 2.83 -1.38 -0.63
C ASP A 118 2.34 0.01 -0.20
N CYS A 119 1.19 0.04 0.49
CA CYS A 119 0.61 1.21 1.13
C CYS A 119 0.42 0.99 2.64
N ILE A 120 1.14 0.05 3.24
CA ILE A 120 1.11 -0.25 4.68
C ILE A 120 1.75 0.90 5.46
N ASP A 121 1.18 1.26 6.60
CA ASP A 121 1.73 2.26 7.52
C ASP A 121 2.53 1.65 8.69
N SER A 122 2.29 0.37 9.02
CA SER A 122 3.06 -0.37 10.02
C SER A 122 4.49 -0.59 9.55
N LEU A 123 5.44 -0.08 10.32
CA LEU A 123 6.87 -0.19 10.03
C LEU A 123 7.36 -1.65 9.96
N ARG A 124 6.83 -2.51 10.85
CA ARG A 124 7.18 -3.94 10.94
C ARG A 124 6.75 -4.66 9.67
N ASP A 125 5.47 -4.56 9.35
CA ASP A 125 4.84 -5.34 8.29
C ASP A 125 5.25 -4.82 6.91
N LYS A 126 5.38 -3.51 6.75
CA LYS A 126 5.96 -2.89 5.57
C LYS A 126 7.38 -3.37 5.30
N CYS A 127 8.22 -3.46 6.33
CA CYS A 127 9.58 -3.97 6.19
C CYS A 127 9.58 -5.43 5.73
N ALA A 128 8.72 -6.27 6.32
CA ALA A 128 8.56 -7.67 5.95
C ALA A 128 8.09 -7.82 4.50
N LEU A 129 7.03 -7.09 4.11
CA LEU A 129 6.50 -7.12 2.74
C LEU A 129 7.57 -6.73 1.71
N LEU A 130 8.27 -5.61 1.92
CA LEU A 130 9.28 -5.14 0.97
C LEU A 130 10.45 -6.11 0.81
N LEU A 131 10.88 -6.74 1.90
CA LEU A 131 11.93 -7.76 1.86
C LEU A 131 11.44 -9.04 1.17
N ASN A 132 10.28 -9.57 1.56
CA ASN A 132 9.75 -10.81 1.01
C ASN A 132 9.42 -10.67 -0.49
N ALA A 133 8.74 -9.60 -0.88
CA ALA A 133 8.37 -9.35 -2.28
C ALA A 133 9.57 -9.14 -3.22
N THR A 134 10.72 -8.76 -2.70
CA THR A 134 11.92 -8.51 -3.51
C THR A 134 12.95 -9.63 -3.46
N ASN A 135 12.92 -10.49 -2.43
CA ASN A 135 13.88 -11.59 -2.24
C ASN A 135 13.27 -12.98 -2.52
N GLY A 136 11.97 -13.06 -2.82
CA GLY A 136 11.30 -14.36 -3.01
C GLY A 136 11.15 -15.17 -1.72
N LEU A 137 11.15 -14.51 -0.56
CA LEU A 137 11.11 -15.16 0.76
C LEU A 137 9.67 -15.25 1.32
N TRP A 138 8.72 -15.73 0.54
CA TRP A 138 7.33 -15.89 0.93
C TRP A 138 6.96 -17.36 1.09
N GLY A 139 5.99 -17.63 1.94
CA GLY A 139 5.60 -19.01 2.28
C GLY A 139 6.49 -19.68 3.33
N ILE A 140 7.41 -18.96 3.98
CA ILE A 140 8.31 -19.51 5.00
C ILE A 140 7.76 -19.19 6.37
N LYS A 141 7.49 -20.22 7.18
CA LYS A 141 7.23 -20.06 8.62
C LYS A 141 8.51 -19.71 9.35
N ASP A 142 8.39 -18.91 10.42
CA ASP A 142 9.53 -18.54 11.26
C ASP A 142 10.32 -19.81 11.69
N GLY A 143 11.63 -19.82 11.38
CA GLY A 143 12.52 -20.93 11.71
C GLY A 143 12.71 -21.99 10.63
N GLU A 144 11.97 -21.96 9.53
CA GLU A 144 12.17 -22.88 8.40
C GLU A 144 13.12 -22.27 7.36
N LYS A 145 14.04 -23.09 6.83
CA LYS A 145 14.81 -22.67 5.65
C LYS A 145 13.90 -22.73 4.42
N PRO A 146 14.01 -21.76 3.50
CA PRO A 146 13.23 -21.78 2.26
C PRO A 146 13.48 -23.11 1.54
N GLN A 147 12.42 -23.90 1.36
CA GLN A 147 12.51 -25.14 0.60
C GLN A 147 12.66 -24.86 -0.90
N GLN A 148 12.26 -23.69 -1.36
CA GLN A 148 12.41 -23.21 -2.74
C GLN A 148 12.28 -21.69 -2.79
N GLU A 149 13.31 -21.01 -3.32
CA GLU A 149 13.19 -19.60 -3.71
C GLU A 149 12.36 -19.55 -5.00
N LEU A 150 11.08 -19.26 -4.91
CA LEU A 150 10.30 -18.99 -6.11
C LEU A 150 10.56 -17.54 -6.54
N PRO A 151 10.97 -17.28 -7.77
CA PRO A 151 11.25 -15.92 -8.22
C PRO A 151 9.96 -15.11 -8.26
N VAL A 152 9.88 -14.05 -7.46
CA VAL A 152 8.83 -13.03 -7.63
C VAL A 152 9.24 -12.19 -8.82
N GLU A 153 8.60 -12.35 -9.96
CA GLU A 153 8.86 -11.51 -11.13
C GLU A 153 8.22 -10.12 -10.99
N GLY A 154 7.19 -10.01 -10.17
CA GLY A 154 6.44 -8.80 -9.93
C GLY A 154 7.30 -7.61 -9.51
N LYS A 155 6.96 -6.44 -10.04
CA LYS A 155 7.59 -5.17 -9.66
C LYS A 155 6.95 -4.61 -8.40
N VAL A 156 7.78 -4.05 -7.51
CA VAL A 156 7.34 -3.52 -6.22
C VAL A 156 7.34 -1.99 -6.26
N PHE A 157 6.20 -1.42 -5.90
CA PHE A 157 5.97 0.01 -5.72
C PHE A 157 5.57 0.27 -4.27
N SER A 158 6.08 1.33 -3.66
CA SER A 158 5.82 1.60 -2.24
C SER A 158 5.49 3.07 -2.00
N SER A 159 4.44 3.32 -1.23
CA SER A 159 4.19 4.64 -0.65
C SER A 159 5.07 4.85 0.57
N MET A 160 5.80 5.94 0.61
CA MET A 160 6.40 6.42 1.86
C MET A 160 5.34 7.18 2.69
N GLY A 161 5.76 7.86 3.78
CA GLY A 161 4.83 8.59 4.63
C GLY A 161 4.14 9.73 3.89
N ALA A 162 2.81 9.72 3.87
CA ALA A 162 1.97 10.74 3.23
C ALA A 162 1.36 11.75 4.21
N ALA A 163 1.61 11.61 5.51
CA ALA A 163 1.18 12.57 6.54
C ALA A 163 2.13 13.76 6.69
N LEU A 164 1.67 14.82 7.36
CA LEU A 164 2.43 16.05 7.66
C LEU A 164 2.88 16.79 6.39
N LYS A 165 1.99 16.89 5.39
CA LYS A 165 2.25 17.47 4.08
C LYS A 165 1.05 18.26 3.58
N ILE A 166 1.34 19.36 2.86
CA ILE A 166 0.35 20.22 2.22
C ILE A 166 0.70 20.46 0.74
N ASP A 167 1.99 20.56 0.40
CA ASP A 167 2.42 20.88 -0.95
C ASP A 167 2.35 19.66 -1.89
N PRO A 168 1.38 19.63 -2.83
CA PRO A 168 1.25 18.54 -3.79
C PRO A 168 2.41 18.50 -4.80
N THR A 169 3.09 19.63 -5.03
CA THR A 169 4.18 19.74 -6.00
C THR A 169 5.51 19.20 -5.47
N ALA A 170 5.62 19.02 -4.14
CA ALA A 170 6.77 18.43 -3.48
C ALA A 170 6.77 16.90 -3.51
N ILE A 171 5.75 16.26 -4.10
CA ILE A 171 5.67 14.80 -4.24
C ILE A 171 6.62 14.33 -5.34
N LYS A 172 7.46 13.35 -5.01
CA LYS A 172 8.55 12.84 -5.85
C LYS A 172 8.49 11.32 -5.97
N VAL A 173 9.18 10.82 -6.99
CA VAL A 173 9.42 9.39 -7.20
C VAL A 173 10.91 9.11 -7.15
N SER A 174 11.32 8.08 -6.42
CA SER A 174 12.71 7.65 -6.37
C SER A 174 12.82 6.16 -6.03
N GLU A 175 13.98 5.58 -6.32
CA GLU A 175 14.34 4.27 -5.81
C GLU A 175 14.52 4.33 -4.28
N PHE A 176 14.16 3.26 -3.57
CA PHE A 176 14.08 3.18 -2.10
C PHE A 176 15.31 3.70 -1.37
N TRP A 177 16.53 3.33 -1.82
CA TRP A 177 17.76 3.78 -1.19
C TRP A 177 18.08 5.25 -1.44
N LYS A 178 17.47 5.86 -2.45
CA LYS A 178 17.65 7.26 -2.84
C LYS A 178 16.59 8.19 -2.24
N VAL A 179 15.56 7.67 -1.58
CA VAL A 179 14.56 8.49 -0.86
C VAL A 179 15.25 9.37 0.18
N ARG A 180 14.95 10.66 0.19
CA ARG A 180 15.51 11.66 1.13
C ARG A 180 14.39 12.38 1.88
N GLY A 181 14.70 12.96 3.04
CA GLY A 181 13.76 13.81 3.80
C GLY A 181 12.55 13.07 4.40
N CYS A 182 12.32 11.81 4.08
CA CYS A 182 11.17 11.04 4.59
C CYS A 182 11.55 10.26 5.86
N PRO A 183 10.93 10.56 7.04
CA PRO A 183 11.23 9.86 8.28
C PRO A 183 10.96 8.36 8.20
N LEU A 184 9.81 7.94 7.63
CA LEU A 184 9.46 6.53 7.46
C LEU A 184 10.53 5.78 6.63
N GLY A 185 10.92 6.33 5.48
CA GLY A 185 11.96 5.74 4.64
C GLY A 185 13.32 5.65 5.34
N ALA A 186 13.67 6.63 6.16
CA ALA A 186 14.91 6.62 6.94
C ALA A 186 14.90 5.49 7.98
N VAL A 187 13.79 5.32 8.72
CA VAL A 187 13.65 4.27 9.74
C VAL A 187 13.65 2.88 9.10
N LEU A 188 12.94 2.68 7.98
CA LEU A 188 12.96 1.41 7.22
C LEU A 188 14.38 1.03 6.81
N ARG A 189 15.13 1.95 6.19
CA ARG A 189 16.51 1.68 5.78
C ARG A 189 17.42 1.36 6.98
N LYS A 190 17.24 2.06 8.11
CA LYS A 190 18.00 1.80 9.35
C LYS A 190 17.69 0.43 9.89
N LYS A 191 16.39 0.00 9.90
CA LYS A 191 15.97 -1.33 10.34
C LYS A 191 16.58 -2.43 9.46
N MET A 192 16.47 -2.30 8.13
CA MET A 192 17.04 -3.26 7.18
C MET A 192 18.57 -3.37 7.30
N LYS A 193 19.27 -2.24 7.46
CA LYS A 193 20.74 -2.24 7.67
C LYS A 193 21.14 -2.94 8.97
N ARG A 194 20.42 -2.70 10.09
CA ARG A 194 20.67 -3.36 11.37
C ARG A 194 20.46 -4.87 11.29
N ALA A 195 19.43 -5.31 10.59
CA ALA A 195 19.14 -6.71 10.34
C ALA A 195 20.07 -7.35 9.28
N LYS A 196 21.00 -6.57 8.68
CA LYS A 196 21.85 -7.01 7.56
C LYS A 196 21.05 -7.55 6.36
N GLN A 197 19.83 -7.06 6.18
CA GLN A 197 18.91 -7.42 5.10
C GLN A 197 18.75 -6.25 4.13
N LYS A 198 18.55 -6.55 2.86
CA LYS A 198 18.28 -5.55 1.82
C LYS A 198 17.32 -6.12 0.78
N PRO A 199 16.49 -5.27 0.17
CA PRO A 199 15.68 -5.66 -0.99
C PRO A 199 16.56 -6.23 -2.11
N GLY A 200 16.15 -7.37 -2.67
CA GLY A 200 16.84 -8.03 -3.78
C GLY A 200 16.59 -7.35 -5.13
N LYS A 201 15.52 -6.57 -5.22
CA LYS A 201 15.15 -5.80 -6.41
C LYS A 201 14.95 -4.32 -6.09
N LYS A 202 14.97 -3.47 -7.12
CA LYS A 202 14.65 -2.04 -6.99
C LYS A 202 13.17 -1.86 -6.62
N ILE A 203 12.92 -0.98 -5.65
CA ILE A 203 11.57 -0.57 -5.23
C ILE A 203 11.39 0.89 -5.65
N GLN A 204 10.36 1.18 -6.45
CA GLN A 204 9.98 2.55 -6.79
C GLN A 204 9.09 3.11 -5.66
N CYS A 205 9.52 4.22 -5.09
CA CYS A 205 8.84 4.84 -3.96
C CYS A 205 8.25 6.20 -4.34
N VAL A 206 7.00 6.43 -3.93
CA VAL A 206 6.41 7.77 -3.92
C VAL A 206 6.62 8.38 -2.54
N TYR A 207 7.17 9.59 -2.48
CA TYR A 207 7.52 10.27 -1.24
C TYR A 207 7.49 11.79 -1.40
N SER A 208 7.59 12.51 -0.29
CA SER A 208 7.88 13.94 -0.25
C SER A 208 8.84 14.22 0.89
N GLU A 209 9.68 15.21 0.72
CA GLU A 209 10.64 15.68 1.75
C GLU A 209 9.98 16.62 2.75
N GLU A 210 8.79 17.12 2.45
CA GLU A 210 8.05 17.98 3.36
C GLU A 210 7.66 17.23 4.64
N VAL A 211 7.93 17.83 5.78
CA VAL A 211 7.51 17.34 7.10
C VAL A 211 7.11 18.55 7.95
N LEU A 212 5.79 18.77 8.02
CA LEU A 212 5.21 19.86 8.79
C LEU A 212 4.93 19.42 10.24
N PRO A 213 4.91 20.33 11.21
CA PRO A 213 4.41 20.02 12.55
C PRO A 213 2.90 19.85 12.55
N ASN A 214 2.37 19.01 13.46
CA ASN A 214 0.96 19.13 13.82
C ASN A 214 0.74 20.46 14.55
N LEU A 215 -0.25 21.25 14.12
CA LEU A 215 -0.60 22.51 14.75
C LEU A 215 -1.83 22.39 15.66
N GLY A 216 -2.65 21.35 15.47
CA GLY A 216 -3.81 21.04 16.30
C GLY A 216 -3.47 20.10 17.45
N GLU A 217 -4.34 20.07 18.45
CA GLU A 217 -4.30 19.10 19.54
C GLU A 217 -4.97 17.79 19.12
N ASP A 218 -4.37 16.66 19.49
CA ASP A 218 -4.99 15.34 19.29
C ASP A 218 -6.01 15.08 20.41
N ASN A 219 -7.27 15.30 20.11
CA ASN A 219 -8.38 15.04 21.03
C ASN A 219 -8.90 13.60 20.95
N GLU A 220 -8.44 12.80 20.00
CA GLU A 220 -8.76 11.38 19.95
C GLU A 220 -7.96 10.64 21.04
N LYS A 221 -8.62 10.21 22.12
CA LYS A 221 -8.07 9.16 22.98
C LYS A 221 -7.88 7.95 22.07
N THR A 222 -6.64 7.66 21.71
CA THR A 222 -6.28 6.53 20.87
C THR A 222 -6.96 5.27 21.37
N SER A 223 -8.05 4.86 20.71
CA SER A 223 -8.58 3.50 20.87
C SER A 223 -7.46 2.57 20.42
N PRO A 224 -7.03 1.62 21.23
CA PRO A 224 -6.04 0.66 20.79
C PRO A 224 -6.62 -0.05 19.57
N THR A 225 -5.91 0.00 18.44
CA THR A 225 -6.17 -0.90 17.32
C THR A 225 -6.27 -2.30 17.90
N SER A 226 -7.41 -2.95 17.68
CA SER A 226 -7.82 -4.22 18.28
C SER A 226 -7.02 -5.39 17.71
N TYR A 227 -5.71 -5.41 17.96
CA TYR A 227 -4.91 -6.61 17.85
C TYR A 227 -4.70 -7.16 19.24
N VAL A 228 -5.19 -8.36 19.49
CA VAL A 228 -4.85 -9.15 20.68
C VAL A 228 -3.35 -9.40 20.62
N LYS A 229 -2.58 -8.70 21.45
CA LYS A 229 -1.14 -8.94 21.62
C LYS A 229 -0.97 -10.23 22.39
N ASN A 230 -0.20 -11.17 21.87
CA ASN A 230 0.30 -12.30 22.64
C ASN A 230 1.38 -11.80 23.61
N ASP A 231 1.40 -12.35 24.83
CA ASP A 231 2.25 -11.92 25.97
C ASP A 231 3.76 -11.90 25.69
N ALA A 232 4.23 -12.54 24.62
CA ALA A 232 5.65 -12.56 24.24
C ALA A 232 6.16 -11.24 23.60
N ASP A 233 5.25 -10.36 23.11
CA ASP A 233 5.62 -9.08 22.48
C ASP A 233 5.77 -7.94 23.49
N MET A 234 5.39 -8.13 24.74
CA MET A 234 5.35 -7.08 25.76
C MET A 234 6.74 -6.64 26.29
N ALA A 235 7.73 -7.51 26.24
CA ALA A 235 9.04 -7.21 26.85
C ALA A 235 9.95 -6.28 26.01
N SER A 236 9.69 -6.10 24.72
CA SER A 236 10.47 -5.22 23.83
C SER A 236 9.86 -3.83 23.60
N ASP A 237 8.58 -3.64 23.95
CA ASP A 237 7.81 -2.43 23.68
C ASP A 237 7.80 -1.39 24.82
N GLU A 238 8.24 -1.74 26.03
CA GLU A 238 8.29 -0.79 27.17
C GLU A 238 9.28 0.38 26.96
N LEU A 239 10.29 0.22 26.11
CA LEU A 239 11.20 1.31 25.75
C LEU A 239 10.69 2.21 24.61
N ASN A 240 9.61 1.83 23.91
CA ASN A 240 9.02 2.54 22.77
C ASN A 240 7.61 3.08 23.00
N ALA A 241 7.09 3.01 24.22
CA ALA A 241 5.78 3.55 24.61
C ALA A 241 5.73 5.09 24.71
N LYS A 242 6.44 5.81 23.85
CA LYS A 242 6.01 7.14 23.46
C LYS A 242 4.71 6.97 22.70
N LYS A 243 3.59 7.53 23.24
CA LYS A 243 2.29 7.58 22.59
C LYS A 243 2.47 7.72 21.08
N LYS A 244 1.95 6.77 20.29
CA LYS A 244 2.04 6.84 18.81
C LYS A 244 1.33 8.13 18.41
N GLN A 245 2.10 9.15 18.02
CA GLN A 245 1.56 10.45 17.64
C GLN A 245 0.70 10.26 16.40
N VAL A 246 -0.56 10.68 16.47
CA VAL A 246 -1.44 10.76 15.29
C VAL A 246 -0.97 11.93 14.44
N ASN A 247 -0.66 11.68 13.19
CA ASN A 247 -0.17 12.70 12.28
C ASN A 247 -1.30 13.24 11.39
N GLY A 248 -1.41 14.55 11.33
CA GLY A 248 -2.36 15.25 10.46
C GLY A 248 -2.14 14.91 8.99
N THR A 249 -3.23 14.79 8.23
CA THR A 249 -3.19 14.37 6.82
C THR A 249 -4.34 15.02 6.04
N LEU A 250 -4.08 15.35 4.79
CA LEU A 250 -5.04 15.93 3.85
C LEU A 250 -5.33 14.96 2.70
N ALA A 251 -6.59 14.94 2.25
CA ALA A 251 -7.06 14.02 1.21
C ALA A 251 -6.30 14.16 -0.11
N HIS A 252 -6.03 15.39 -0.57
CA HIS A 252 -5.34 15.60 -1.85
C HIS A 252 -3.91 15.02 -1.84
N ILE A 253 -3.18 15.10 -0.73
CA ILE A 253 -1.83 14.52 -0.62
C ILE A 253 -1.90 13.01 -0.74
N THR A 254 -2.75 12.36 0.06
CA THR A 254 -2.86 10.90 0.03
C THR A 254 -3.37 10.40 -1.32
N ALA A 255 -4.30 11.14 -1.95
CA ALA A 255 -4.81 10.83 -3.28
C ALA A 255 -3.71 10.93 -4.35
N ILE A 256 -2.91 12.01 -4.35
CA ILE A 256 -1.82 12.17 -5.32
C ILE A 256 -0.75 11.10 -5.14
N PHE A 257 -0.42 10.69 -3.92
CA PHE A 257 0.44 9.52 -3.69
C PHE A 257 -0.16 8.27 -4.35
N GLY A 258 -1.46 8.01 -4.15
CA GLY A 258 -2.16 6.87 -4.75
C GLY A 258 -2.21 6.93 -6.28
N PHE A 259 -2.56 8.09 -6.85
CA PHE A 259 -2.57 8.30 -8.30
C PHE A 259 -1.16 8.18 -8.91
N THR A 260 -0.13 8.65 -8.21
CA THR A 260 1.25 8.52 -8.67
C THR A 260 1.68 7.06 -8.72
N LEU A 261 1.36 6.24 -7.71
CA LEU A 261 1.62 4.80 -7.72
C LEU A 261 0.93 4.11 -8.89
N ALA A 262 -0.36 4.39 -9.10
CA ALA A 262 -1.10 3.87 -10.25
C ALA A 262 -0.48 4.31 -11.57
N GLY A 263 -0.12 5.58 -11.69
CA GLY A 263 0.53 6.15 -12.87
C GLY A 263 1.86 5.48 -13.19
N LEU A 264 2.68 5.15 -12.18
CA LEU A 264 3.94 4.44 -12.37
C LEU A 264 3.73 3.02 -12.93
N ILE A 265 2.71 2.31 -12.46
CA ILE A 265 2.34 0.99 -12.99
C ILE A 265 1.90 1.10 -14.45
N LEU A 266 0.98 2.01 -14.76
CA LEU A 266 0.49 2.23 -16.12
C LEU A 266 1.61 2.66 -17.07
N GLN A 267 2.53 3.52 -16.61
CA GLN A 267 3.70 3.93 -17.38
C GLN A 267 4.66 2.75 -17.64
N ASP A 268 4.82 1.86 -16.67
CA ASP A 268 5.65 0.66 -16.84
C ASP A 268 5.04 -0.30 -17.87
N ILE A 269 3.73 -0.46 -17.89
CA ILE A 269 3.03 -1.27 -18.91
C ILE A 269 3.15 -0.64 -20.29
N TYR A 270 2.93 0.68 -20.38
CA TYR A 270 2.98 1.43 -21.64
C TYR A 270 4.37 1.40 -22.31
N LYS A 271 5.45 1.31 -21.53
CA LYS A 271 6.84 1.31 -22.03
C LYS A 271 7.34 -0.08 -22.46
N ARG A 272 6.57 -1.12 -22.25
CA ARG A 272 6.91 -2.49 -22.65
C ARG A 272 6.39 -2.77 -24.05
#